data_8cf58373733e5daa0d77f670362d59b4
#
_entry.id   8cf58373733e5daa0d77f670362d59b4
#
_cell.length_a   1.000
_cell.length_b   1.000
_cell.length_c   1.000
_cell.angle_alpha   90.00
_cell.angle_beta   90.00
_cell.angle_gamma   90.00
#
_symmetry.space_group_name_H-M   'P 1'
#
loop_
_entity.id
_entity.type
_entity.pdbx_description
1 polymer ?
#
loop_
_entity_poly.entity_id
_entity_poly.type
_entity_poly.pdbx_seq_one_letter_code
_entity_poly.pdbx_strand_id
1 'polypeptide(L)'
;DKNVTYVYKLKETPTEPKGNVYVHYVDTEGKTIKSDVTDEDQQPVDKDYDTVVDNRPQEIAFEGKTYELVPAGTYTVGEVDDQGHLKSTDPTTGKVIEGDKNVTYVYKLKETPAEPKGNVYVHYVDTEGKTIKSDVTDEDQQPVDKDYDTVVDNRPQEIAFEGKTYELV
;
A
#
# COMPACT_ATOMS: atom_id res chain seq x y z
N ASP A 1 -5.47 -22.26 83.63
CA ASP A 1 -5.08 -21.51 82.43
C ASP A 1 -6.30 -21.19 81.63
N LYS A 2 -6.38 -19.94 81.05
CA LYS A 2 -7.43 -19.51 80.16
C LYS A 2 -6.80 -19.27 78.79
N ASN A 3 -7.37 -19.86 77.76
CA ASN A 3 -6.91 -19.70 76.36
C ASN A 3 -7.99 -19.00 75.54
N VAL A 4 -7.59 -17.96 74.79
CA VAL A 4 -8.48 -17.21 73.85
C VAL A 4 -7.88 -17.29 72.43
N THR A 5 -8.69 -17.68 71.45
CA THR A 5 -8.24 -17.82 70.11
C THR A 5 -9.09 -16.90 69.20
N TYR A 6 -8.42 -16.10 68.39
CA TYR A 6 -9.06 -15.30 67.35
C TYR A 6 -8.70 -15.89 65.97
N VAL A 7 -9.68 -15.97 65.10
CA VAL A 7 -9.50 -16.54 63.75
C VAL A 7 -9.54 -15.39 62.74
N TYR A 8 -8.55 -15.38 61.86
CA TYR A 8 -8.42 -14.36 60.80
C TYR A 8 -8.46 -15.03 59.42
N LYS A 9 -9.04 -14.31 58.43
CA LYS A 9 -8.97 -14.70 57.02
C LYS A 9 -8.22 -13.64 56.24
N LEU A 10 -7.63 -14.04 55.09
CA LEU A 10 -7.00 -13.10 54.18
C LEU A 10 -8.06 -12.13 53.63
N LYS A 11 -7.79 -10.84 53.73
CA LYS A 11 -8.64 -9.81 53.14
C LYS A 11 -8.37 -9.74 51.67
N GLU A 12 -9.38 -10.05 50.85
CA GLU A 12 -9.29 -9.92 49.40
C GLU A 12 -9.40 -8.45 49.01
N THR A 13 -8.41 -7.95 48.24
CA THR A 13 -8.48 -6.64 47.61
C THR A 13 -9.21 -6.82 46.28
N PRO A 14 -10.30 -6.09 45.99
CA PRO A 14 -10.96 -6.15 44.71
C PRO A 14 -9.94 -5.85 43.61
N THR A 15 -9.88 -6.69 42.56
CA THR A 15 -9.06 -6.44 41.37
C THR A 15 -9.67 -5.26 40.62
N GLU A 16 -8.86 -4.23 40.32
CA GLU A 16 -9.33 -3.13 39.44
C GLU A 16 -9.66 -3.66 38.07
N PRO A 17 -10.80 -3.26 37.51
CA PRO A 17 -11.15 -3.64 36.13
C PRO A 17 -10.15 -3.04 35.15
N LYS A 18 -9.74 -3.85 34.17
CA LYS A 18 -8.77 -3.49 33.14
C LYS A 18 -9.30 -3.84 31.76
N GLY A 19 -8.75 -3.19 30.76
CA GLY A 19 -9.09 -3.46 29.40
C GLY A 19 -7.95 -3.22 28.41
N ASN A 20 -8.23 -3.58 27.16
CA ASN A 20 -7.28 -3.49 26.07
C ASN A 20 -7.87 -2.69 24.92
N VAL A 21 -7.00 -2.11 24.11
CA VAL A 21 -7.36 -1.49 22.83
C VAL A 21 -6.46 -2.09 21.76
N TYR A 22 -7.08 -2.68 20.74
CA TYR A 22 -6.38 -3.28 19.61
C TYR A 22 -6.62 -2.47 18.35
N VAL A 23 -5.60 -2.38 17.50
CA VAL A 23 -5.69 -1.73 16.20
C VAL A 23 -5.49 -2.78 15.10
N HIS A 24 -6.42 -2.78 14.14
CA HIS A 24 -6.43 -3.68 13.00
C HIS A 24 -6.18 -2.89 11.72
N TYR A 25 -5.45 -3.50 10.79
CA TYR A 25 -5.06 -2.89 9.52
C TYR A 25 -5.52 -3.77 8.37
N VAL A 26 -6.47 -3.28 7.59
CA VAL A 26 -7.09 -4.06 6.50
C VAL A 26 -7.07 -3.28 5.18
N ASP A 27 -7.20 -3.99 4.06
CA ASP A 27 -7.43 -3.37 2.76
C ASP A 27 -8.93 -3.05 2.57
N THR A 28 -9.30 -2.53 1.40
CA THR A 28 -10.68 -2.13 1.10
C THR A 28 -11.67 -3.30 1.07
N GLU A 29 -11.18 -4.53 0.98
CA GLU A 29 -11.99 -5.74 1.02
C GLU A 29 -12.05 -6.39 2.40
N GLY A 30 -11.32 -5.82 3.37
CA GLY A 30 -11.27 -6.33 4.73
C GLY A 30 -10.15 -7.35 4.99
N LYS A 31 -9.26 -7.56 4.02
CA LYS A 31 -8.11 -8.46 4.20
C LYS A 31 -7.05 -7.80 5.07
N THR A 32 -6.53 -8.53 6.06
CA THR A 32 -5.45 -8.05 6.92
C THR A 32 -4.16 -7.85 6.12
N ILE A 33 -3.56 -6.65 6.22
CA ILE A 33 -2.31 -6.29 5.57
C ILE A 33 -1.17 -6.01 6.55
N LYS A 34 -1.44 -6.02 7.82
CA LYS A 34 -0.45 -5.88 8.90
C LYS A 34 -1.00 -6.55 10.15
N SER A 35 -0.13 -7.16 10.93
CA SER A 35 -0.52 -7.77 12.20
C SER A 35 -1.13 -6.72 13.13
N ASP A 36 -2.12 -7.13 13.91
CA ASP A 36 -2.75 -6.27 14.90
C ASP A 36 -1.72 -5.70 15.88
N VAL A 37 -1.95 -4.48 16.30
CA VAL A 37 -1.14 -3.81 17.32
C VAL A 37 -1.98 -3.59 18.57
N THR A 38 -1.40 -3.84 19.73
CA THR A 38 -2.02 -3.52 21.02
C THR A 38 -1.66 -2.10 21.39
N ASP A 39 -2.64 -1.19 21.27
CA ASP A 39 -2.48 0.22 21.66
C ASP A 39 -2.46 0.39 23.17
N GLU A 40 -3.37 -0.29 23.85
CA GLU A 40 -3.44 -0.32 25.32
C GLU A 40 -3.54 -1.77 25.79
N ASP A 41 -2.63 -2.17 26.69
CA ASP A 41 -2.56 -3.52 27.24
C ASP A 41 -2.84 -3.52 28.74
N GLN A 42 -3.92 -4.20 29.15
CA GLN A 42 -4.31 -4.36 30.55
C GLN A 42 -4.25 -3.04 31.33
N GLN A 43 -4.80 -1.99 30.75
CA GLN A 43 -4.84 -0.66 31.35
C GLN A 43 -6.09 -0.45 32.19
N PRO A 44 -6.04 0.44 33.21
CA PRO A 44 -7.23 0.75 34.01
C PRO A 44 -8.36 1.28 33.17
N VAL A 45 -9.60 0.90 33.54
CA VAL A 45 -10.80 1.49 32.96
C VAL A 45 -10.79 3.01 33.16
N ASP A 46 -11.31 3.73 32.17
CA ASP A 46 -11.32 5.20 32.07
C ASP A 46 -9.98 5.86 31.72
N LYS A 47 -8.89 5.09 31.51
CA LYS A 47 -7.68 5.65 30.90
C LYS A 47 -7.97 6.10 29.48
N ASP A 48 -7.49 7.28 29.11
CA ASP A 48 -7.59 7.78 27.73
C ASP A 48 -6.70 6.98 26.79
N TYR A 49 -7.19 6.74 25.55
CA TYR A 49 -6.38 6.16 24.49
C TYR A 49 -6.49 6.99 23.20
N ASP A 50 -5.46 6.95 22.38
CA ASP A 50 -5.43 7.64 21.09
C ASP A 50 -4.65 6.81 20.04
N THR A 51 -5.38 6.05 19.23
CA THR A 51 -4.77 5.22 18.18
C THR A 51 -4.28 6.04 16.99
N VAL A 52 -4.78 7.27 16.81
CA VAL A 52 -4.38 8.15 15.70
C VAL A 52 -2.92 8.57 15.84
N VAL A 53 -2.54 9.01 17.04
CA VAL A 53 -1.17 9.46 17.31
C VAL A 53 -0.21 8.29 17.38
N ASP A 54 -0.64 7.20 18.03
CA ASP A 54 0.25 6.09 18.38
C ASP A 54 0.39 5.03 17.29
N ASN A 55 -0.72 4.68 16.60
CA ASN A 55 -0.77 3.47 15.78
C ASN A 55 -1.53 3.61 14.46
N ARG A 56 -1.45 4.77 13.80
CA ARG A 56 -2.06 5.00 12.48
C ARG A 56 -0.99 5.37 11.46
N PRO A 57 -0.24 4.41 10.91
CA PRO A 57 0.72 4.71 9.83
C PRO A 57 -0.01 5.19 8.58
N GLN A 58 0.59 6.15 7.86
CA GLN A 58 0.04 6.65 6.59
C GLN A 58 0.19 5.62 5.48
N GLU A 59 1.24 4.81 5.54
CA GLU A 59 1.55 3.78 4.56
C GLU A 59 1.98 2.49 5.25
N ILE A 60 1.65 1.36 4.64
CA ILE A 60 2.05 0.03 5.10
C ILE A 60 2.64 -0.73 3.92
N ALA A 61 3.83 -1.32 4.12
CA ALA A 61 4.42 -2.25 3.16
C ALA A 61 3.90 -3.67 3.45
N PHE A 62 3.33 -4.32 2.43
CA PHE A 62 2.80 -5.67 2.55
C PHE A 62 2.98 -6.43 1.23
N GLU A 63 3.59 -7.62 1.29
CA GLU A 63 3.86 -8.47 0.12
C GLU A 63 4.52 -7.73 -1.06
N GLY A 64 5.52 -6.90 -0.76
CA GLY A 64 6.26 -6.13 -1.76
C GLY A 64 5.51 -4.95 -2.37
N LYS A 65 4.34 -4.62 -1.84
CA LYS A 65 3.50 -3.50 -2.29
C LYS A 65 3.34 -2.49 -1.17
N THR A 66 3.05 -1.25 -1.52
CA THR A 66 2.76 -0.19 -0.58
C THR A 66 1.28 0.12 -0.57
N TYR A 67 0.70 0.16 0.62
CA TYR A 67 -0.69 0.53 0.85
C TYR A 67 -0.75 1.88 1.56
N GLU A 68 -1.76 2.69 1.24
CA GLU A 68 -1.98 4.00 1.86
C GLU A 68 -3.37 4.11 2.47
N LEU A 69 -3.52 4.92 3.51
CA LEU A 69 -4.82 5.20 4.12
C LEU A 69 -5.81 5.69 3.07
N VAL A 70 -7.05 5.17 3.10
CA VAL A 70 -8.09 5.59 2.17
C VAL A 70 -8.71 6.93 2.60
N PRO A 71 -9.17 7.75 1.64
CA PRO A 71 -10.01 8.91 1.97
C PRO A 71 -11.39 8.46 2.45
N ALA A 72 -12.13 9.36 3.06
CA ALA A 72 -13.50 9.11 3.47
C ALA A 72 -14.35 8.62 2.29
N GLY A 73 -15.16 7.60 2.52
CA GLY A 73 -16.01 7.01 1.48
C GLY A 73 -16.56 5.65 1.88
N THR A 74 -17.24 5.02 0.94
CA THR A 74 -17.79 3.68 1.11
C THR A 74 -16.98 2.69 0.29
N TYR A 75 -16.47 1.66 0.95
CA TYR A 75 -15.66 0.60 0.35
C TYR A 75 -16.34 -0.75 0.58
N THR A 76 -15.80 -1.81 0.00
CA THR A 76 -16.36 -3.16 0.19
C THR A 76 -16.43 -3.54 1.67
N VAL A 77 -15.40 -3.19 2.46
CA VAL A 77 -15.34 -3.48 3.89
C VAL A 77 -16.37 -2.68 4.71
N GLY A 78 -16.79 -1.52 4.23
CA GLY A 78 -17.75 -0.64 4.90
C GLY A 78 -17.45 0.83 4.70
N GLU A 79 -18.16 1.67 5.48
CA GLU A 79 -18.01 3.12 5.44
C GLU A 79 -16.79 3.56 6.26
N VAL A 80 -15.97 4.44 5.70
CA VAL A 80 -14.72 4.94 6.28
C VAL A 80 -14.79 6.45 6.43
N ASP A 81 -14.32 6.96 7.56
CA ASP A 81 -14.27 8.40 7.84
C ASP A 81 -13.01 9.08 7.27
N ASP A 82 -12.83 10.37 7.55
CA ASP A 82 -11.71 11.17 7.05
C ASP A 82 -10.34 10.82 7.68
N GLN A 83 -10.34 9.94 8.68
CA GLN A 83 -9.10 9.42 9.31
C GLN A 83 -8.68 8.05 8.78
N GLY A 84 -9.38 7.51 7.79
CA GLY A 84 -9.17 6.15 7.32
C GLY A 84 -9.73 5.09 8.27
N HIS A 85 -10.55 5.49 9.23
CA HIS A 85 -11.14 4.64 10.25
C HIS A 85 -12.44 4.01 9.77
N LEU A 86 -12.57 2.69 9.94
CA LEU A 86 -13.80 1.96 9.63
C LEU A 86 -14.85 2.29 10.69
N LYS A 87 -15.90 2.99 10.29
CA LYS A 87 -16.91 3.57 11.20
C LYS A 87 -17.67 2.54 12.04
N SER A 88 -17.77 1.30 11.57
CA SER A 88 -18.44 0.21 12.31
C SER A 88 -17.62 -0.32 13.48
N THR A 89 -16.36 0.07 13.60
CA THR A 89 -15.48 -0.34 14.68
C THR A 89 -15.45 0.72 15.79
N ASP A 90 -14.78 0.41 16.90
CA ASP A 90 -14.68 1.33 18.04
C ASP A 90 -14.00 2.66 17.65
N PRO A 91 -14.31 3.76 18.36
CA PRO A 91 -13.72 5.07 18.04
C PRO A 91 -12.19 5.07 18.09
N THR A 92 -11.57 5.91 17.27
CA THR A 92 -10.11 6.05 17.19
C THR A 92 -9.49 6.57 18.49
N THR A 93 -10.25 7.34 19.26
CA THR A 93 -9.89 7.86 20.59
C THR A 93 -11.03 7.62 21.55
N GLY A 94 -10.70 7.57 22.82
CA GLY A 94 -11.73 7.39 23.85
C GLY A 94 -11.13 6.92 25.16
N LYS A 95 -11.91 6.13 25.90
CA LYS A 95 -11.49 5.59 27.18
C LYS A 95 -11.50 4.08 27.17
N VAL A 96 -10.50 3.49 27.84
CA VAL A 96 -10.43 2.04 28.06
C VAL A 96 -11.67 1.58 28.83
N ILE A 97 -12.24 0.48 28.40
CA ILE A 97 -13.36 -0.20 29.07
C ILE A 97 -12.88 -1.54 29.61
N GLU A 98 -13.65 -2.15 30.48
CA GLU A 98 -13.41 -3.54 30.84
C GLU A 98 -13.61 -4.43 29.62
N GLY A 99 -12.62 -5.27 29.30
CA GLY A 99 -12.60 -6.05 28.09
C GLY A 99 -11.82 -5.34 26.96
N ASP A 100 -12.26 -5.53 25.71
CA ASP A 100 -11.51 -5.11 24.53
C ASP A 100 -12.26 -4.08 23.71
N LYS A 101 -11.52 -3.10 23.18
CA LYS A 101 -11.93 -2.23 22.09
C LYS A 101 -11.12 -2.55 20.84
N ASN A 102 -11.74 -2.49 19.68
CA ASN A 102 -11.15 -2.83 18.39
C ASN A 102 -11.35 -1.68 17.41
N VAL A 103 -10.25 -1.08 17.01
CA VAL A 103 -10.21 0.04 16.05
C VAL A 103 -9.60 -0.46 14.75
N THR A 104 -10.27 -0.22 13.62
CA THR A 104 -9.79 -0.67 12.31
C THR A 104 -9.52 0.49 11.38
N TYR A 105 -8.35 0.50 10.76
CA TYR A 105 -7.96 1.43 9.70
C TYR A 105 -7.93 0.71 8.35
N VAL A 106 -8.36 1.41 7.32
CA VAL A 106 -8.53 0.87 5.96
C VAL A 106 -7.52 1.51 5.01
N TYR A 107 -6.91 0.67 4.20
CA TYR A 107 -5.84 1.04 3.27
C TYR A 107 -6.17 0.57 1.86
N LYS A 108 -5.63 1.26 0.86
CA LYS A 108 -5.70 0.85 -0.54
C LYS A 108 -4.28 0.73 -1.11
N LEU A 109 -4.14 -0.07 -2.18
CA LEU A 109 -2.88 -0.17 -2.89
C LEU A 109 -2.50 1.22 -3.43
N LYS A 110 -1.28 1.66 -3.11
CA LYS A 110 -0.73 2.91 -3.64
C LYS A 110 -0.32 2.69 -5.09
N GLU A 111 -0.95 3.42 -6.02
CA GLU A 111 -0.58 3.38 -7.42
C GLU A 111 0.64 4.25 -7.66
N THR A 112 1.71 3.64 -8.19
CA THR A 112 2.85 4.40 -8.71
C THR A 112 2.45 4.94 -10.07
N PRO A 113 2.57 6.27 -10.34
CA PRO A 113 2.32 6.79 -11.67
C PRO A 113 3.16 6.03 -12.68
N ALA A 114 2.54 5.56 -13.78
CA ALA A 114 3.28 4.92 -14.87
C ALA A 114 4.27 5.94 -15.43
N GLU A 115 5.58 5.57 -15.53
CA GLU A 115 6.57 6.40 -16.17
C GLU A 115 6.21 6.55 -17.65
N PRO A 116 6.26 7.79 -18.23
CA PRO A 116 6.00 7.98 -19.64
C PRO A 116 7.05 7.23 -20.46
N LYS A 117 6.59 6.55 -21.53
CA LYS A 117 7.41 5.75 -22.43
C LYS A 117 7.19 6.14 -23.87
N GLY A 118 8.15 5.85 -24.71
CA GLY A 118 8.08 6.14 -26.11
C GLY A 118 8.78 5.11 -26.97
N ASN A 119 8.58 5.24 -28.30
CA ASN A 119 9.16 4.34 -29.27
C ASN A 119 9.95 5.13 -30.31
N VAL A 120 10.92 4.51 -30.93
CA VAL A 120 11.65 5.03 -32.09
C VAL A 120 11.54 4.01 -33.21
N TYR A 121 11.02 4.43 -34.35
CA TYR A 121 10.85 3.61 -35.53
C TYR A 121 11.79 4.08 -36.63
N VAL A 122 12.35 3.14 -37.41
CA VAL A 122 13.18 3.44 -38.56
C VAL A 122 12.44 2.99 -39.80
N HIS A 123 12.36 3.88 -40.78
CA HIS A 123 11.70 3.66 -42.07
C HIS A 123 12.75 3.65 -43.18
N TYR A 124 12.59 2.78 -44.17
CA TYR A 124 13.53 2.63 -45.27
C TYR A 124 12.78 2.84 -46.58
N VAL A 125 13.12 3.92 -47.31
CA VAL A 125 12.42 4.30 -48.53
C VAL A 125 13.42 4.54 -49.66
N ASP A 126 12.94 4.43 -50.92
CA ASP A 126 13.72 4.84 -52.06
C ASP A 126 13.61 6.39 -52.29
N THR A 127 14.25 6.89 -53.34
CA THR A 127 14.27 8.33 -53.61
C THR A 127 12.88 8.91 -53.94
N GLU A 128 11.88 8.08 -54.21
CA GLU A 128 10.51 8.46 -54.45
C GLU A 128 9.60 8.28 -53.24
N GLY A 129 10.17 7.82 -52.09
CA GLY A 129 9.43 7.60 -50.85
C GLY A 129 8.75 6.24 -50.78
N LYS A 130 9.02 5.31 -51.69
CA LYS A 130 8.48 3.96 -51.65
C LYS A 130 9.24 3.10 -50.62
N THR A 131 8.52 2.39 -49.75
CA THR A 131 9.12 1.48 -48.77
C THR A 131 9.86 0.33 -49.46
N ILE A 132 11.15 0.14 -49.15
CA ILE A 132 12.01 -0.94 -49.70
C ILE A 132 12.44 -1.95 -48.63
N LYS A 133 12.09 -1.73 -47.38
CA LYS A 133 12.31 -2.64 -46.27
C LYS A 133 11.27 -2.35 -45.21
N SER A 134 10.80 -3.39 -44.50
CA SER A 134 9.87 -3.23 -43.39
C SER A 134 10.48 -2.35 -42.29
N ASP A 135 9.64 -1.54 -41.67
CA ASP A 135 10.05 -0.70 -40.56
C ASP A 135 10.71 -1.53 -39.46
N VAL A 136 11.69 -0.94 -38.81
CA VAL A 136 12.38 -1.55 -37.63
C VAL A 136 12.10 -0.69 -36.43
N THR A 137 11.77 -1.32 -35.31
CA THR A 137 11.64 -0.65 -34.03
C THR A 137 13.03 -0.58 -33.38
N ASP A 138 13.62 0.63 -33.36
CA ASP A 138 14.93 0.85 -32.72
C ASP A 138 14.81 0.86 -31.19
N GLU A 139 13.79 1.54 -30.68
CA GLU A 139 13.47 1.58 -29.27
C GLU A 139 11.99 1.25 -29.07
N ASP A 140 11.69 0.28 -28.20
CA ASP A 140 10.33 -0.16 -27.90
C ASP A 140 9.99 0.11 -26.44
N GLN A 141 8.96 0.94 -26.19
CA GLN A 141 8.45 1.25 -24.86
C GLN A 141 9.56 1.59 -23.87
N GLN A 142 10.49 2.45 -24.28
CA GLN A 142 11.61 2.89 -23.45
C GLN A 142 11.28 4.18 -22.70
N PRO A 143 11.93 4.43 -21.54
CA PRO A 143 11.73 5.66 -20.77
C PRO A 143 11.99 6.92 -21.61
N VAL A 144 11.20 7.97 -21.37
CA VAL A 144 11.46 9.29 -21.95
C VAL A 144 12.85 9.77 -21.52
N ASP A 145 13.56 10.45 -22.41
CA ASP A 145 14.94 10.92 -22.26
C ASP A 145 16.03 9.83 -22.37
N LYS A 146 15.66 8.57 -22.68
CA LYS A 146 16.65 7.57 -23.05
C LYS A 146 17.27 7.95 -24.39
N ASP A 147 18.60 7.89 -24.49
CA ASP A 147 19.32 8.09 -25.74
C ASP A 147 19.02 6.96 -26.73
N TYR A 148 18.89 7.31 -28.00
CA TYR A 148 18.81 6.33 -29.08
C TYR A 148 19.80 6.66 -30.20
N ASP A 149 20.24 5.64 -30.95
CA ASP A 149 21.14 5.80 -32.08
C ASP A 149 20.76 4.83 -33.20
N THR A 150 19.97 5.30 -34.17
CA THR A 150 19.55 4.49 -35.32
C THR A 150 20.68 4.26 -36.31
N VAL A 151 21.73 5.08 -36.30
CA VAL A 151 22.87 4.97 -37.19
C VAL A 151 23.71 3.72 -36.91
N VAL A 152 24.00 3.49 -35.64
CA VAL A 152 24.79 2.29 -35.23
C VAL A 152 23.94 1.03 -35.34
N ASP A 153 22.68 1.11 -34.90
CA ASP A 153 21.84 -0.08 -34.70
C ASP A 153 21.09 -0.51 -35.95
N ASN A 154 20.56 0.43 -36.75
CA ASN A 154 19.56 0.13 -37.77
C ASN A 154 19.72 0.91 -39.07
N ARG A 155 20.95 1.28 -39.49
CA ARG A 155 21.21 1.94 -40.75
C ARG A 155 22.10 1.08 -41.64
N PRO A 156 21.55 0.11 -42.39
CA PRO A 156 22.33 -0.65 -43.34
C PRO A 156 22.82 0.23 -44.48
N GLN A 157 24.03 -0.01 -44.98
CA GLN A 157 24.56 0.71 -46.14
C GLN A 157 23.87 0.29 -47.42
N GLU A 158 23.45 -0.97 -47.50
CA GLU A 158 22.75 -1.53 -48.64
C GLU A 158 21.53 -2.32 -48.21
N ILE A 159 20.47 -2.29 -49.05
CA ILE A 159 19.24 -3.06 -48.84
C ILE A 159 18.92 -3.81 -50.12
N ALA A 160 18.73 -5.14 -50.04
CA ALA A 160 18.24 -5.95 -51.13
C ALA A 160 16.68 -5.89 -51.16
N PHE A 161 16.10 -5.53 -52.28
CA PHE A 161 14.64 -5.46 -52.41
C PHE A 161 14.23 -5.76 -53.87
N GLU A 162 13.34 -6.73 -54.02
CA GLU A 162 12.83 -7.16 -55.36
C GLU A 162 13.95 -7.46 -56.38
N GLY A 163 14.99 -8.18 -55.95
CA GLY A 163 16.10 -8.57 -56.79
C GLY A 163 17.09 -7.46 -57.16
N LYS A 164 16.93 -6.28 -56.55
CA LYS A 164 17.82 -5.12 -56.74
C LYS A 164 18.49 -4.75 -55.43
N THR A 165 19.67 -4.11 -55.56
CA THR A 165 20.41 -3.61 -54.40
C THR A 165 20.29 -2.08 -54.36
N TYR A 166 19.83 -1.56 -53.24
CA TYR A 166 19.72 -0.13 -52.96
C TYR A 166 20.85 0.29 -52.01
N GLU A 167 21.46 1.43 -52.29
CA GLU A 167 22.51 1.97 -51.43
C GLU A 167 22.06 3.29 -50.79
N LEU A 168 22.62 3.55 -49.59
CA LEU A 168 22.32 4.78 -48.87
C LEU A 168 22.84 5.98 -49.69
N VAL A 169 22.01 6.99 -49.86
CA VAL A 169 22.35 8.22 -50.60
C VAL A 169 23.02 9.27 -49.73
#